data_b39fc8e97cefda5dc20013a1c59dc432
#
_entry.id   b39fc8e97cefda5dc20013a1c59dc432
#
_cell.length_a   1.000
_cell.length_b   1.000
_cell.length_c   1.000
_cell.angle_alpha   90.00
_cell.angle_beta   90.00
_cell.angle_gamma   90.00
#
_symmetry.space_group_name_H-M   'P 1'
#
loop_
_entity.id
_entity.type
_entity.pdbx_description
1 polymer ?
#
loop_
_entity_poly.entity_id
_entity_poly.type
_entity_poly.pdbx_seq_one_letter_code
_entity_poly.pdbx_strand_id
1 'polypeptide(L)'
;GSEMCIRDSSMPLAQHTLPIFNTKSYIEWPQWKYKRVPGFGKVKLNDIVVFNFPAGDTVALNRQQEDFYNLAYREGQRVYPNKINMDSLTRDQQRTVYDLYYNAGRNLIRTNPQMYGDIVVRPVDRRENYVKRCVGLPGDTLQIKDTQVYIDGKAIENPEEMQLNYFVQTTGPYIPEEMFRELGISNDDQILMTDDFTYEEGLMQMGLDRRDAQGRLTPVYHLPLTQKMYDTLAGNKKLVSRIVMEPENLSGQMYPQNLYTKWTRDNYGPVWIPEKGATITLNKDNLPIYERCIVAYEGNTLEQKPDGIYINGQKTDTYTFKLDYYWMMGDNRHNSLDSRYWGFVPEDHVVGKPIVVWLSLDKDRGWFDGKIRWNRIFKWVH
;
A
#
# COMPACT_ATOMS: atom_id res chain seq x y z
N GLY A 1 1.82 9.04 -1.88
CA GLY A 1 1.53 9.19 -0.47
C GLY A 1 2.77 9.54 0.32
N SER A 2 2.81 10.70 0.98
CA SER A 2 3.94 11.12 1.80
C SER A 2 4.02 10.24 3.04
N GLU A 3 5.04 9.43 3.14
CA GLU A 3 5.44 8.77 4.37
C GLU A 3 5.91 9.83 5.36
N MET A 4 5.13 10.07 6.39
CA MET A 4 5.54 10.91 7.51
C MET A 4 5.97 10.01 8.65
N CYS A 5 7.29 9.77 8.78
CA CYS A 5 7.84 9.17 10.00
C CYS A 5 7.72 10.18 11.15
N ILE A 6 6.73 10.03 11.99
CA ILE A 6 6.64 10.76 13.26
C ILE A 6 7.34 9.89 14.31
N ARG A 7 8.50 10.30 14.75
CA ARG A 7 9.17 9.74 15.95
C ARG A 7 8.78 10.57 17.16
N ASP A 8 8.32 9.90 18.21
CA ASP A 8 7.70 10.51 19.41
C ASP A 8 8.56 11.49 20.20
N SER A 9 9.82 11.71 19.81
CA SER A 9 10.78 12.56 20.51
C SER A 9 11.59 13.48 19.61
N SER A 10 11.20 13.66 18.35
CA SER A 10 11.87 14.59 17.44
C SER A 10 11.33 16.00 17.58
N MET A 11 12.22 17.01 17.51
CA MET A 11 11.78 18.39 17.39
C MET A 11 10.86 18.55 16.15
N PRO A 12 9.82 19.37 16.24
CA PRO A 12 9.01 19.72 15.07
C PRO A 12 9.91 20.17 13.91
N LEU A 13 9.68 19.63 12.69
CA LEU A 13 10.47 19.86 11.47
C LEU A 13 11.85 19.21 11.43
N ALA A 14 12.28 18.52 12.44
CA ALA A 14 13.51 17.75 12.41
C ALA A 14 13.20 16.28 12.11
N GLN A 15 13.76 15.77 11.03
CA GLN A 15 13.83 14.33 10.77
C GLN A 15 14.84 13.67 11.73
N HIS A 16 15.39 12.55 11.38
CA HIS A 16 16.36 11.82 12.22
C HIS A 16 17.57 12.67 12.64
N THR A 17 17.99 13.63 11.83
CA THR A 17 19.10 14.53 12.06
C THR A 17 18.69 16.00 11.93
N LEU A 18 19.29 16.86 12.73
CA LEU A 18 19.15 18.31 12.57
C LEU A 18 19.90 18.76 11.31
N PRO A 19 19.24 19.48 10.39
CA PRO A 19 19.78 19.76 9.04
C PRO A 19 21.07 20.62 9.03
N ILE A 20 21.34 21.39 10.08
CA ILE A 20 22.53 22.27 10.14
C ILE A 20 23.70 21.59 10.85
N PHE A 21 23.43 20.76 11.85
CA PHE A 21 24.47 20.19 12.73
C PHE A 21 24.73 18.70 12.49
N ASN A 22 23.98 18.08 11.63
CA ASN A 22 24.01 16.63 11.32
C ASN A 22 24.03 15.74 12.59
N THR A 23 23.46 16.25 13.69
CA THR A 23 23.32 15.55 14.97
C THR A 23 21.93 14.97 15.09
N LYS A 24 21.78 13.90 15.89
CA LYS A 24 20.47 13.28 16.15
C LYS A 24 19.49 14.33 16.70
N SER A 25 18.29 14.35 16.16
CA SER A 25 17.22 15.27 16.57
C SER A 25 16.45 14.80 17.80
N TYR A 26 16.85 13.70 18.42
CA TYR A 26 16.18 13.06 19.55
C TYR A 26 17.20 12.61 20.60
N ILE A 27 16.70 12.45 21.83
CA ILE A 27 17.49 11.97 22.98
C ILE A 27 17.33 10.46 23.04
N GLU A 28 18.47 9.73 23.11
CA GLU A 28 18.46 8.26 23.19
C GLU A 28 18.29 7.74 24.62
N TRP A 29 18.46 8.59 25.61
CA TRP A 29 18.34 8.23 27.05
C TRP A 29 17.74 9.41 27.84
N PRO A 30 16.82 9.16 28.81
CA PRO A 30 16.25 7.85 29.18
C PRO A 30 15.22 7.35 28.15
N GLN A 31 15.20 6.02 27.93
CA GLN A 31 14.16 5.40 27.12
C GLN A 31 12.93 5.12 28.01
N TRP A 32 11.81 5.71 27.63
CA TRP A 32 10.53 5.45 28.28
C TRP A 32 9.97 4.10 27.79
N LYS A 33 9.34 3.35 28.71
CA LYS A 33 8.57 2.17 28.31
C LYS A 33 7.38 2.62 27.47
N TYR A 34 7.17 1.94 26.34
CA TYR A 34 5.97 2.17 25.50
C TYR A 34 4.71 2.02 26.34
N LYS A 35 3.84 3.02 26.30
CA LYS A 35 2.55 3.01 26.95
C LYS A 35 1.52 3.64 26.01
N ARG A 36 0.47 2.87 25.67
CA ARG A 36 -0.67 3.44 24.96
C ARG A 36 -1.49 4.30 25.91
N VAL A 37 -1.82 5.49 25.46
CA VAL A 37 -2.76 6.37 26.15
C VAL A 37 -4.18 6.01 25.65
N PRO A 38 -5.20 6.00 26.53
CA PRO A 38 -6.58 5.83 26.10
C PRO A 38 -6.94 6.85 25.02
N GLY A 39 -7.55 6.40 23.91
CA GLY A 39 -7.95 7.28 22.83
C GLY A 39 -9.16 8.14 23.18
N PHE A 40 -9.27 9.30 22.55
CA PHE A 40 -10.43 10.22 22.73
C PHE A 40 -11.66 9.78 21.92
N GLY A 41 -11.57 8.72 21.13
CA GLY A 41 -12.69 8.19 20.34
C GLY A 41 -12.27 7.02 19.46
N LYS A 42 -13.25 6.40 18.79
CA LYS A 42 -13.02 5.33 17.83
C LYS A 42 -12.75 5.91 16.45
N VAL A 43 -11.98 5.17 15.64
CA VAL A 43 -11.81 5.44 14.21
C VAL A 43 -13.16 5.25 13.51
N LYS A 44 -13.49 6.16 12.61
CA LYS A 44 -14.72 6.14 11.82
C LYS A 44 -14.40 5.90 10.35
N LEU A 45 -15.39 5.48 9.60
CA LEU A 45 -15.30 5.37 8.15
C LEU A 45 -14.89 6.73 7.55
N ASN A 46 -13.99 6.70 6.58
CA ASN A 46 -13.38 7.85 5.92
C ASN A 46 -12.43 8.71 6.77
N ASP A 47 -12.18 8.36 8.04
CA ASP A 47 -11.14 9.04 8.82
C ASP A 47 -9.75 8.84 8.18
N ILE A 48 -8.95 9.90 8.16
CA ILE A 48 -7.52 9.81 7.88
C ILE A 48 -6.82 9.35 9.17
N VAL A 49 -6.07 8.25 9.10
CA VAL A 49 -5.50 7.59 10.28
C VAL A 49 -4.00 7.45 10.13
N VAL A 50 -3.28 7.82 11.19
CA VAL A 50 -1.86 7.52 11.37
C VAL A 50 -1.75 6.21 12.13
N PHE A 51 -0.96 5.27 11.62
CA PHE A 51 -0.76 3.97 12.25
C PHE A 51 0.65 3.43 11.98
N ASN A 52 1.12 2.56 12.86
CA ASN A 52 2.37 1.83 12.67
C ASN A 52 2.18 0.75 11.61
N PHE A 53 3.12 0.66 10.67
CA PHE A 53 3.04 -0.28 9.54
C PHE A 53 2.93 -1.73 10.03
N PRO A 54 1.82 -2.45 9.75
CA PRO A 54 1.59 -3.77 10.32
C PRO A 54 2.59 -4.81 9.86
N ALA A 55 3.03 -4.77 8.60
CA ALA A 55 4.03 -5.68 8.04
C ALA A 55 5.49 -5.26 8.32
N GLY A 56 5.69 -4.16 9.08
CA GLY A 56 7.01 -3.66 9.50
C GLY A 56 7.57 -4.32 10.76
N ASP A 57 7.02 -5.45 11.19
CA ASP A 57 7.49 -6.23 12.35
C ASP A 57 8.87 -6.87 12.10
N THR A 58 9.16 -7.24 10.88
CA THR A 58 10.44 -7.80 10.43
C THR A 58 10.97 -6.98 9.27
N VAL A 59 12.22 -6.57 9.33
CA VAL A 59 12.85 -5.69 8.36
C VAL A 59 14.25 -6.19 8.00
N ALA A 60 14.56 -6.23 6.72
CA ALA A 60 15.93 -6.37 6.21
C ALA A 60 16.53 -4.97 6.07
N LEU A 61 17.59 -4.64 6.81
CA LEU A 61 18.05 -3.26 7.00
C LEU A 61 18.45 -2.52 5.71
N ASN A 62 18.95 -3.23 4.69
CA ASN A 62 19.27 -2.63 3.40
C ASN A 62 18.05 -2.53 2.46
N ARG A 63 16.90 -3.03 2.89
CA ARG A 63 15.62 -3.05 2.14
C ARG A 63 14.44 -2.61 3.00
N GLN A 64 14.65 -1.61 3.84
CA GLN A 64 13.69 -1.19 4.87
C GLN A 64 12.34 -0.72 4.34
N GLN A 65 12.29 -0.28 3.09
CA GLN A 65 11.06 0.18 2.44
C GLN A 65 10.21 -0.96 1.87
N GLU A 66 10.75 -2.18 1.83
CA GLU A 66 10.05 -3.34 1.32
C GLU A 66 9.45 -4.16 2.47
N ASP A 67 8.24 -4.65 2.27
CA ASP A 67 7.62 -5.64 3.15
C ASP A 67 8.45 -6.91 3.12
N PHE A 68 8.96 -7.34 4.28
CA PHE A 68 9.83 -8.51 4.40
C PHE A 68 9.18 -9.80 3.91
N TYR A 69 7.88 -9.95 4.10
CA TYR A 69 7.16 -11.17 3.69
C TYR A 69 7.05 -11.25 2.17
N ASN A 70 6.74 -10.12 1.52
CA ASN A 70 6.74 -10.00 0.07
C ASN A 70 8.13 -10.17 -0.52
N LEU A 71 9.14 -9.56 0.10
CA LEU A 71 10.54 -9.70 -0.31
C LEU A 71 10.98 -11.16 -0.24
N ALA A 72 10.72 -11.85 0.88
CA ALA A 72 11.08 -13.25 1.04
C ALA A 72 10.38 -14.15 0.01
N TYR A 73 9.09 -13.96 -0.23
CA TYR A 73 8.37 -14.74 -1.23
C TYR A 73 8.94 -14.52 -2.65
N ARG A 74 9.16 -13.28 -3.05
CA ARG A 74 9.73 -12.91 -4.36
C ARG A 74 11.14 -13.47 -4.56
N GLU A 75 11.99 -13.35 -3.55
CA GLU A 75 13.37 -13.88 -3.61
C GLU A 75 13.35 -15.42 -3.64
N GLY A 76 12.42 -16.07 -2.97
CA GLY A 76 12.22 -17.50 -3.04
C GLY A 76 11.79 -17.98 -4.43
N GLN A 77 10.93 -17.24 -5.12
CA GLN A 77 10.58 -17.53 -6.51
C GLN A 77 11.80 -17.44 -7.45
N ARG A 78 12.75 -16.55 -7.16
CA ARG A 78 14.01 -16.43 -7.95
C ARG A 78 14.96 -17.60 -7.73
N VAL A 79 14.93 -18.22 -6.56
CA VAL A 79 15.74 -19.43 -6.27
C VAL A 79 15.26 -20.62 -7.09
N TYR A 80 13.96 -20.68 -7.42
CA TYR A 80 13.37 -21.75 -8.20
C TYR A 80 13.02 -21.26 -9.61
N PRO A 81 13.91 -21.44 -10.61
CA PRO A 81 13.73 -20.87 -11.96
C PRO A 81 12.55 -21.50 -12.73
N ASN A 82 12.15 -22.72 -12.38
CA ASN A 82 11.01 -23.38 -13.00
C ASN A 82 9.71 -22.81 -12.42
N LYS A 83 8.99 -22.03 -13.21
CA LYS A 83 7.65 -21.53 -12.83
C LYS A 83 6.70 -22.70 -12.71
N ILE A 84 6.25 -22.97 -11.49
CA ILE A 84 5.21 -23.93 -11.21
C ILE A 84 3.87 -23.32 -11.68
N ASN A 85 3.12 -24.06 -12.50
CA ASN A 85 1.78 -23.63 -12.86
C ASN A 85 0.85 -23.82 -11.63
N MET A 86 0.60 -22.73 -10.93
CA MET A 86 -0.20 -22.74 -9.70
C MET A 86 -1.68 -23.09 -9.95
N ASP A 87 -2.21 -22.76 -11.15
CA ASP A 87 -3.61 -23.06 -11.48
C ASP A 87 -3.90 -24.57 -11.62
N SER A 88 -2.87 -25.37 -11.87
CA SER A 88 -2.98 -26.83 -11.97
C SER A 88 -2.92 -27.54 -10.60
N LEU A 89 -2.62 -26.83 -9.53
CA LEU A 89 -2.41 -27.39 -8.19
C LEU A 89 -3.67 -27.29 -7.34
N THR A 90 -3.85 -28.30 -6.45
CA THR A 90 -4.82 -28.19 -5.36
C THR A 90 -4.41 -27.10 -4.36
N ARG A 91 -5.33 -26.62 -3.53
CA ARG A 91 -5.03 -25.57 -2.53
C ARG A 91 -3.95 -25.97 -1.52
N ASP A 92 -3.96 -27.22 -1.10
CA ASP A 92 -2.91 -27.76 -0.20
C ASP A 92 -1.53 -27.75 -0.87
N GLN A 93 -1.48 -28.11 -2.16
CA GLN A 93 -0.27 -28.03 -2.95
C GLN A 93 0.18 -26.58 -3.18
N GLN A 94 -0.76 -25.67 -3.47
CA GLN A 94 -0.46 -24.22 -3.59
C GLN A 94 0.11 -23.68 -2.28
N ARG A 95 -0.46 -24.05 -1.14
CA ARG A 95 0.08 -23.68 0.18
C ARG A 95 1.50 -24.21 0.38
N THR A 96 1.74 -25.47 0.05
CA THR A 96 3.08 -26.08 0.15
C THR A 96 4.10 -25.35 -0.71
N VAL A 97 3.71 -24.96 -1.93
CA VAL A 97 4.59 -24.17 -2.83
C VAL A 97 4.84 -22.77 -2.29
N TYR A 98 3.81 -22.12 -1.75
CA TYR A 98 3.96 -20.83 -1.09
C TYR A 98 4.97 -20.90 0.06
N ASP A 99 4.82 -21.87 0.96
CA ASP A 99 5.71 -22.07 2.09
C ASP A 99 7.15 -22.41 1.65
N LEU A 100 7.30 -23.18 0.55
CA LEU A 100 8.60 -23.47 -0.05
C LEU A 100 9.30 -22.18 -0.51
N TYR A 101 8.60 -21.36 -1.30
CA TYR A 101 9.16 -20.08 -1.78
C TYR A 101 9.49 -19.14 -0.63
N TYR A 102 8.55 -18.96 0.29
CA TYR A 102 8.75 -18.08 1.43
C TYR A 102 9.97 -18.48 2.29
N ASN A 103 10.09 -19.78 2.62
CA ASN A 103 11.20 -20.28 3.41
C ASN A 103 12.54 -20.23 2.69
N ALA A 104 12.55 -20.50 1.37
CA ALA A 104 13.75 -20.38 0.55
C ALA A 104 14.24 -18.94 0.49
N GLY A 105 13.35 -18.00 0.21
CA GLY A 105 13.70 -16.58 0.18
C GLY A 105 14.12 -16.02 1.53
N ARG A 106 13.40 -16.38 2.60
CA ARG A 106 13.80 -16.03 3.98
C ARG A 106 15.20 -16.53 4.31
N ASN A 107 15.54 -17.74 3.89
CA ASN A 107 16.87 -18.30 4.08
C ASN A 107 17.92 -17.55 3.24
N LEU A 108 17.60 -17.23 1.97
CA LEU A 108 18.47 -16.44 1.10
C LEU A 108 18.79 -15.07 1.71
N ILE A 109 17.76 -14.36 2.20
CA ILE A 109 17.93 -13.05 2.84
C ILE A 109 18.85 -13.18 4.05
N ARG A 110 18.62 -14.17 4.92
CA ARG A 110 19.41 -14.39 6.13
C ARG A 110 20.87 -14.72 5.84
N THR A 111 21.15 -15.44 4.77
CA THR A 111 22.51 -15.87 4.41
C THR A 111 23.28 -14.84 3.59
N ASN A 112 22.66 -13.74 3.18
CA ASN A 112 23.27 -12.68 2.37
C ASN A 112 23.16 -11.30 3.02
N PRO A 113 23.74 -11.07 4.21
CA PRO A 113 23.63 -9.80 4.91
C PRO A 113 24.27 -8.62 4.17
N GLN A 114 25.24 -8.89 3.26
CA GLN A 114 25.83 -7.84 2.43
C GLN A 114 24.80 -7.21 1.49
N MET A 115 23.88 -7.99 0.95
CA MET A 115 22.85 -7.54 0.01
C MET A 115 21.61 -6.99 0.75
N TYR A 116 21.16 -7.67 1.80
CA TYR A 116 19.88 -7.39 2.46
C TYR A 116 20.04 -6.66 3.81
N GLY A 117 21.25 -6.60 4.37
CA GLY A 117 21.47 -6.15 5.73
C GLY A 117 21.07 -7.19 6.77
N ASP A 118 21.17 -6.83 8.05
CA ASP A 118 20.69 -7.67 9.15
C ASP A 118 19.17 -7.69 9.19
N ILE A 119 18.61 -8.83 9.62
CA ILE A 119 17.16 -8.95 9.85
C ILE A 119 16.87 -8.50 11.28
N VAL A 120 16.04 -7.48 11.42
CA VAL A 120 15.67 -6.90 12.71
C VAL A 120 14.17 -7.04 12.93
N VAL A 121 13.78 -7.48 14.12
CA VAL A 121 12.39 -7.50 14.58
C VAL A 121 12.09 -6.19 15.31
N ARG A 122 11.05 -5.48 14.88
CA ARG A 122 10.66 -4.18 15.45
C ARG A 122 9.36 -4.31 16.26
N PRO A 123 9.35 -3.87 17.53
CA PRO A 123 8.10 -3.72 18.27
C PRO A 123 7.21 -2.67 17.61
N VAL A 124 5.91 -2.67 17.91
CA VAL A 124 4.90 -1.84 17.24
C VAL A 124 5.28 -0.36 17.22
N ASP A 125 5.74 0.17 18.33
CA ASP A 125 6.12 1.59 18.52
C ASP A 125 7.40 2.02 17.76
N ARG A 126 8.11 1.08 17.16
CA ARG A 126 9.34 1.35 16.38
C ARG A 126 9.20 1.04 14.90
N ARG A 127 7.99 0.72 14.47
CA ARG A 127 7.67 0.55 13.05
C ARG A 127 7.42 1.89 12.38
N GLU A 128 7.54 1.93 11.08
CA GLU A 128 7.24 3.14 10.30
C GLU A 128 5.77 3.54 10.45
N ASN A 129 5.53 4.85 10.49
CA ASN A 129 4.18 5.38 10.55
C ASN A 129 3.65 5.62 9.13
N TYR A 130 2.49 5.06 8.85
CA TYR A 130 1.76 5.28 7.61
C TYR A 130 0.53 6.15 7.87
N VAL A 131 0.14 6.90 6.85
CA VAL A 131 -1.09 7.69 6.85
C VAL A 131 -1.95 7.20 5.71
N LYS A 132 -3.14 6.71 6.03
CA LYS A 132 -4.12 6.22 5.06
C LYS A 132 -5.53 6.57 5.51
N ARG A 133 -6.49 6.44 4.59
CA ARG A 133 -7.91 6.56 4.90
C ARG A 133 -8.48 5.23 5.37
N CYS A 134 -9.26 5.27 6.45
CA CYS A 134 -10.01 4.10 6.92
C CYS A 134 -11.24 3.91 6.03
N VAL A 135 -11.25 2.84 5.24
CA VAL A 135 -12.35 2.53 4.33
C VAL A 135 -13.17 1.31 4.76
N GLY A 136 -12.80 0.69 5.88
CA GLY A 136 -13.55 -0.42 6.47
C GLY A 136 -13.29 -0.52 7.96
N LEU A 137 -14.35 -0.73 8.72
CA LEU A 137 -14.38 -0.80 10.18
C LEU A 137 -14.48 -2.25 10.65
N PRO A 138 -14.19 -2.53 11.94
CA PRO A 138 -14.42 -3.85 12.52
C PRO A 138 -15.86 -4.31 12.31
N GLY A 139 -16.05 -5.56 11.85
CA GLY A 139 -17.34 -6.15 11.54
C GLY A 139 -17.84 -5.93 10.11
N ASP A 140 -17.30 -4.96 9.37
CA ASP A 140 -17.70 -4.67 7.99
C ASP A 140 -17.25 -5.78 7.02
N THR A 141 -17.99 -5.96 5.94
CA THR A 141 -17.58 -6.75 4.78
C THR A 141 -17.23 -5.81 3.63
N LEU A 142 -15.92 -5.75 3.32
CA LEU A 142 -15.40 -4.90 2.26
C LEU A 142 -15.31 -5.65 0.93
N GLN A 143 -15.70 -4.98 -0.15
CA GLN A 143 -15.49 -5.43 -1.52
C GLN A 143 -15.12 -4.24 -2.40
N ILE A 144 -14.21 -4.45 -3.36
CA ILE A 144 -13.91 -3.46 -4.40
C ILE A 144 -14.36 -4.05 -5.74
N LYS A 145 -15.10 -3.28 -6.52
CA LYS A 145 -15.54 -3.62 -7.88
C LYS A 145 -15.24 -2.42 -8.78
N ASP A 146 -14.45 -2.65 -9.80
CA ASP A 146 -14.06 -1.60 -10.76
C ASP A 146 -13.63 -0.30 -10.05
N THR A 147 -12.67 -0.43 -9.12
CA THR A 147 -12.13 0.66 -8.28
C THR A 147 -13.06 1.21 -7.20
N GLN A 148 -14.37 0.95 -7.27
CA GLN A 148 -15.36 1.41 -6.29
C GLN A 148 -15.37 0.50 -5.06
N VAL A 149 -15.27 1.11 -3.88
CA VAL A 149 -15.35 0.40 -2.59
C VAL A 149 -16.80 0.23 -2.17
N TYR A 150 -17.14 -0.97 -1.72
CA TYR A 150 -18.41 -1.34 -1.14
C TYR A 150 -18.22 -1.84 0.28
N ILE A 151 -19.07 -1.40 1.19
CA ILE A 151 -19.18 -1.90 2.57
C ILE A 151 -20.56 -2.49 2.75
N ASP A 152 -20.62 -3.77 3.17
CA ASP A 152 -21.86 -4.54 3.33
C ASP A 152 -22.76 -4.46 2.08
N GLY A 153 -22.14 -4.52 0.91
CA GLY A 153 -22.81 -4.45 -0.38
C GLY A 153 -23.26 -3.06 -0.82
N LYS A 154 -22.98 -2.00 -0.06
CA LYS A 154 -23.31 -0.62 -0.39
C LYS A 154 -22.05 0.14 -0.80
N ALA A 155 -22.11 0.85 -1.94
CA ALA A 155 -21.03 1.72 -2.38
C ALA A 155 -20.82 2.85 -1.36
N ILE A 156 -19.56 3.06 -0.96
CA ILE A 156 -19.19 4.23 -0.14
C ILE A 156 -18.78 5.37 -1.07
N GLU A 157 -18.90 6.60 -0.57
CA GLU A 157 -18.45 7.78 -1.30
C GLU A 157 -16.92 7.77 -1.43
N ASN A 158 -16.43 7.98 -2.66
CA ASN A 158 -15.01 8.13 -2.91
C ASN A 158 -14.52 9.51 -2.48
N PRO A 159 -13.29 9.63 -1.95
CA PRO A 159 -12.70 10.94 -1.68
C PRO A 159 -12.64 11.80 -2.94
N GLU A 160 -12.92 13.10 -2.81
CA GLU A 160 -12.89 14.05 -3.93
C GLU A 160 -11.54 14.06 -4.65
N GLU A 161 -10.44 13.93 -3.89
CA GLU A 161 -9.06 13.90 -4.39
C GLU A 161 -8.56 12.48 -4.67
N MET A 162 -9.45 11.49 -4.84
CA MET A 162 -9.06 10.14 -5.21
C MET A 162 -8.38 10.15 -6.57
N GLN A 163 -7.22 9.48 -6.67
CA GLN A 163 -6.44 9.37 -7.90
C GLN A 163 -6.35 7.92 -8.37
N LEU A 164 -6.45 7.75 -9.69
CA LEU A 164 -6.13 6.53 -10.42
C LEU A 164 -5.05 6.83 -11.45
N ASN A 165 -4.26 5.84 -11.83
CA ASN A 165 -3.26 5.99 -12.88
C ASN A 165 -3.88 5.84 -14.26
N TYR A 166 -3.46 6.69 -15.18
CA TYR A 166 -3.88 6.67 -16.57
C TYR A 166 -2.68 6.84 -17.49
N PHE A 167 -2.75 6.18 -18.63
CA PHE A 167 -1.90 6.48 -19.77
C PHE A 167 -2.58 7.55 -20.61
N VAL A 168 -1.91 8.68 -20.81
CA VAL A 168 -2.41 9.84 -21.54
C VAL A 168 -1.58 10.03 -22.80
N GLN A 169 -2.16 9.77 -23.96
CA GLN A 169 -1.51 10.00 -25.25
C GLN A 169 -1.86 11.37 -25.80
N THR A 170 -0.86 12.09 -26.26
CA THR A 170 -1.07 13.38 -26.93
C THR A 170 -1.28 13.23 -28.44
N THR A 171 -1.67 14.34 -29.08
CA THR A 171 -1.82 14.41 -30.54
C THR A 171 -0.49 14.65 -31.29
N GLY A 172 0.63 14.73 -30.54
CA GLY A 172 1.97 14.98 -31.06
C GLY A 172 2.79 15.95 -30.20
N PRO A 173 2.25 17.08 -29.72
CA PRO A 173 2.98 17.98 -28.83
C PRO A 173 3.09 17.37 -27.41
N TYR A 174 4.14 17.75 -26.69
CA TYR A 174 4.25 17.47 -25.27
C TYR A 174 3.23 18.27 -24.45
N ILE A 175 2.80 17.71 -23.31
CA ILE A 175 1.98 18.47 -22.36
C ILE A 175 2.84 19.61 -21.79
N PRO A 176 2.39 20.89 -21.86
CA PRO A 176 3.13 22.01 -21.33
C PRO A 176 3.34 21.90 -19.81
N GLU A 177 4.51 22.29 -19.33
CA GLU A 177 4.83 22.27 -17.89
C GLU A 177 3.86 23.12 -17.05
N GLU A 178 3.37 24.22 -17.63
CA GLU A 178 2.35 25.07 -17.02
C GLU A 178 1.05 24.30 -16.75
N MET A 179 0.62 23.45 -17.68
CA MET A 179 -0.57 22.60 -17.50
C MET A 179 -0.39 21.60 -16.37
N PHE A 180 0.79 20.97 -16.23
CA PHE A 180 1.06 20.10 -15.09
C PHE A 180 0.97 20.86 -13.76
N ARG A 181 1.47 22.09 -13.74
CA ARG A 181 1.38 22.96 -12.55
C ARG A 181 -0.06 23.36 -12.22
N GLU A 182 -0.87 23.70 -13.24
CA GLU A 182 -2.29 24.03 -13.07
C GLU A 182 -3.09 22.82 -12.56
N LEU A 183 -2.79 21.64 -13.06
CA LEU A 183 -3.41 20.38 -12.62
C LEU A 183 -2.88 19.94 -11.25
N GLY A 184 -1.74 20.47 -10.77
CA GLY A 184 -1.13 20.06 -9.51
C GLY A 184 -0.42 18.71 -9.58
N ILE A 185 -0.02 18.26 -10.78
CA ILE A 185 0.76 17.03 -11.00
C ILE A 185 2.22 17.35 -10.73
N SER A 186 2.83 16.66 -9.77
CA SER A 186 4.22 16.86 -9.38
C SER A 186 5.20 16.35 -10.43
N ASN A 187 6.43 16.85 -10.43
CA ASN A 187 7.46 16.43 -11.38
C ASN A 187 7.75 14.92 -11.31
N ASP A 188 7.72 14.34 -10.11
CA ASP A 188 7.94 12.89 -9.92
C ASP A 188 6.80 12.03 -10.48
N ASP A 189 5.61 12.61 -10.63
CA ASP A 189 4.43 11.92 -11.15
C ASP A 189 4.29 12.06 -12.69
N GLN A 190 5.16 12.86 -13.35
CA GLN A 190 5.15 13.08 -14.79
C GLN A 190 6.02 12.05 -15.51
N ILE A 191 5.55 10.80 -15.57
CA ILE A 191 6.32 9.72 -16.21
C ILE A 191 6.03 9.73 -17.71
N LEU A 192 7.05 10.06 -18.51
CA LEU A 192 6.97 9.99 -19.97
C LEU A 192 7.38 8.59 -20.45
N MET A 193 6.47 7.86 -21.08
CA MET A 193 6.67 6.50 -21.54
C MET A 193 7.27 6.41 -22.95
N THR A 194 7.41 7.54 -23.64
CA THR A 194 7.77 7.60 -25.07
C THR A 194 9.17 7.03 -25.35
N ASP A 195 10.09 7.19 -24.41
CA ASP A 195 11.49 6.78 -24.58
C ASP A 195 11.78 5.40 -23.98
N ASP A 196 10.79 4.77 -23.33
CA ASP A 196 10.94 3.44 -22.73
C ASP A 196 10.39 2.33 -23.64
N PHE A 197 11.29 1.69 -24.37
CA PHE A 197 10.94 0.58 -25.26
C PHE A 197 10.45 -0.68 -24.52
N THR A 198 10.71 -0.80 -23.24
CA THR A 198 10.32 -1.97 -22.42
C THR A 198 8.81 -2.16 -22.37
N TYR A 199 8.04 -1.06 -22.47
CA TYR A 199 6.59 -1.07 -22.39
C TYR A 199 5.87 -0.98 -23.75
N GLU A 200 6.60 -0.98 -24.87
CA GLU A 200 6.04 -0.74 -26.20
C GLU A 200 4.91 -1.71 -26.55
N GLU A 201 5.13 -3.01 -26.34
CA GLU A 201 4.13 -4.03 -26.63
C GLU A 201 2.85 -3.85 -25.78
N GLY A 202 3.02 -3.55 -24.49
CA GLY A 202 1.91 -3.28 -23.58
C GLY A 202 1.12 -2.04 -23.98
N LEU A 203 1.78 -0.96 -24.39
CA LEU A 203 1.13 0.25 -24.88
C LEU A 203 0.36 -0.01 -26.18
N MET A 204 0.94 -0.77 -27.10
CA MET A 204 0.27 -1.15 -28.35
C MET A 204 -0.97 -2.01 -28.09
N GLN A 205 -0.93 -2.95 -27.16
CA GLN A 205 -2.11 -3.75 -26.76
C GLN A 205 -3.24 -2.89 -26.18
N MET A 206 -2.89 -1.77 -25.52
CA MET A 206 -3.87 -0.77 -25.06
C MET A 206 -4.32 0.19 -26.18
N GLY A 207 -3.80 0.05 -27.39
CA GLY A 207 -4.07 0.93 -28.51
C GLY A 207 -3.42 2.31 -28.38
N LEU A 208 -2.34 2.40 -27.63
CA LEU A 208 -1.52 3.61 -27.43
C LEU A 208 -0.26 3.51 -28.30
N ASP A 209 -0.47 3.58 -29.62
CA ASP A 209 0.65 3.54 -30.55
C ASP A 209 1.49 4.82 -30.43
N ARG A 210 2.77 4.65 -30.10
CA ARG A 210 3.70 5.78 -29.91
C ARG A 210 4.06 6.50 -31.21
N ARG A 211 3.61 6.00 -32.34
CA ARG A 211 3.82 6.63 -33.65
C ARG A 211 2.49 6.85 -34.36
N ASP A 212 2.38 8.03 -34.97
CA ASP A 212 1.27 8.30 -35.87
C ASP A 212 1.43 7.60 -37.23
N ALA A 213 0.43 7.71 -38.08
CA ALA A 213 0.44 7.12 -39.43
C ALA A 213 1.62 7.63 -40.30
N GLN A 214 2.26 8.73 -39.94
CA GLN A 214 3.41 9.32 -40.60
C GLN A 214 4.74 8.93 -39.92
N GLY A 215 4.70 8.07 -38.89
CA GLY A 215 5.86 7.59 -38.13
C GLY A 215 6.42 8.60 -37.13
N ARG A 216 5.72 9.71 -36.85
CA ARG A 216 6.13 10.71 -35.86
C ARG A 216 5.76 10.25 -34.45
N LEU A 217 6.62 10.55 -33.48
CA LEU A 217 6.36 10.19 -32.07
C LEU A 217 5.15 10.94 -31.52
N THR A 218 4.27 10.20 -30.86
CA THR A 218 3.14 10.72 -30.10
C THR A 218 3.40 10.45 -28.61
N PRO A 219 3.74 11.48 -27.80
CA PRO A 219 4.04 11.29 -26.39
C PRO A 219 2.94 10.58 -25.63
N VAL A 220 3.33 9.61 -24.80
CA VAL A 220 2.44 8.92 -23.87
C VAL A 220 2.98 9.14 -22.46
N TYR A 221 2.14 9.70 -21.60
CA TYR A 221 2.42 9.92 -20.19
C TYR A 221 1.70 8.91 -19.33
N HIS A 222 2.33 8.49 -18.24
CA HIS A 222 1.68 7.73 -17.18
C HIS A 222 1.48 8.66 -15.97
N LEU A 223 0.24 9.00 -15.65
CA LEU A 223 -0.13 10.08 -14.73
C LEU A 223 -1.16 9.61 -13.70
N PRO A 224 -0.99 9.95 -12.40
CA PRO A 224 -2.07 9.81 -11.42
C PRO A 224 -3.04 11.00 -11.56
N LEU A 225 -4.29 10.71 -11.91
CA LEU A 225 -5.30 11.72 -12.16
C LEU A 225 -6.48 11.58 -11.20
N THR A 226 -6.95 12.71 -10.65
CA THR A 226 -8.29 12.81 -10.08
C THR A 226 -9.32 12.86 -11.20
N GLN A 227 -10.60 12.66 -10.89
CA GLN A 227 -11.66 12.79 -11.89
C GLN A 227 -11.65 14.17 -12.56
N LYS A 228 -11.43 15.25 -11.82
CA LYS A 228 -11.34 16.61 -12.34
C LYS A 228 -10.16 16.79 -13.31
N MET A 229 -8.99 16.26 -12.97
CA MET A 229 -7.81 16.29 -13.84
C MET A 229 -8.08 15.50 -15.14
N TYR A 230 -8.67 14.30 -15.00
CA TYR A 230 -9.08 13.47 -16.13
C TYR A 230 -10.03 14.24 -17.07
N ASP A 231 -11.09 14.85 -16.54
CA ASP A 231 -12.08 15.58 -17.32
C ASP A 231 -11.44 16.79 -18.04
N THR A 232 -10.51 17.48 -17.38
CA THR A 232 -9.77 18.62 -17.97
C THR A 232 -8.92 18.16 -19.15
N LEU A 233 -8.15 17.08 -18.99
CA LEU A 233 -7.32 16.52 -20.07
C LEU A 233 -8.17 15.91 -21.19
N ALA A 234 -9.21 15.17 -20.86
CA ALA A 234 -10.13 14.55 -21.81
C ALA A 234 -10.91 15.60 -22.63
N GLY A 235 -11.17 16.76 -22.05
CA GLY A 235 -11.80 17.91 -22.74
C GLY A 235 -10.88 18.60 -23.74
N ASN A 236 -9.57 18.51 -23.56
CA ASN A 236 -8.59 19.15 -24.45
C ASN A 236 -8.22 18.29 -25.66
N LYS A 237 -9.16 18.11 -26.58
CA LYS A 237 -9.02 17.27 -27.80
C LYS A 237 -7.92 17.76 -28.77
N LYS A 238 -7.44 19.00 -28.64
CA LYS A 238 -6.33 19.49 -29.44
C LYS A 238 -5.00 18.96 -28.97
N LEU A 239 -4.87 18.67 -27.66
CA LEU A 239 -3.66 18.17 -27.05
C LEU A 239 -3.70 16.68 -26.78
N VAL A 240 -4.81 16.15 -26.30
CA VAL A 240 -4.97 14.75 -25.88
C VAL A 240 -5.79 13.97 -26.89
N SER A 241 -5.18 12.92 -27.42
CA SER A 241 -5.83 12.01 -28.38
C SER A 241 -6.57 10.87 -27.67
N ARG A 242 -5.99 10.34 -26.57
CA ARG A 242 -6.54 9.19 -25.86
C ARG A 242 -6.11 9.17 -24.40
N ILE A 243 -7.00 8.69 -23.53
CA ILE A 243 -6.71 8.39 -22.13
C ILE A 243 -7.20 6.96 -21.86
N VAL A 244 -6.33 6.13 -21.29
CA VAL A 244 -6.63 4.74 -20.92
C VAL A 244 -6.23 4.54 -19.46
N MET A 245 -7.13 3.98 -18.66
CA MET A 245 -6.81 3.63 -17.28
C MET A 245 -5.74 2.53 -17.25
N GLU A 246 -4.82 2.61 -16.28
CA GLU A 246 -3.79 1.59 -16.08
C GLU A 246 -4.45 0.22 -15.83
N PRO A 247 -4.13 -0.80 -16.63
CA PRO A 247 -4.73 -2.12 -16.49
C PRO A 247 -4.27 -2.85 -15.23
N GLU A 248 -5.14 -3.68 -14.68
CA GLU A 248 -4.93 -4.40 -13.42
C GLU A 248 -3.72 -5.36 -13.43
N ASN A 249 -3.34 -5.89 -14.59
CA ASN A 249 -2.21 -6.80 -14.72
C ASN A 249 -0.85 -6.13 -14.44
N LEU A 250 -0.78 -4.80 -14.37
CA LEU A 250 0.40 -4.05 -13.95
C LEU A 250 0.47 -3.89 -12.42
N SER A 251 -0.60 -4.22 -11.69
CA SER A 251 -0.56 -4.24 -10.24
C SER A 251 0.23 -5.43 -9.71
N GLY A 252 0.87 -5.27 -8.55
CA GLY A 252 1.53 -6.36 -7.86
C GLY A 252 0.56 -7.39 -7.28
N GLN A 253 1.11 -8.39 -6.61
CA GLN A 253 0.32 -9.44 -5.98
C GLN A 253 -0.42 -8.89 -4.75
N MET A 254 -1.73 -9.19 -4.64
CA MET A 254 -2.59 -8.73 -3.55
C MET A 254 -2.54 -9.66 -2.35
N TYR A 255 -2.79 -9.10 -1.17
CA TYR A 255 -3.06 -9.89 0.04
C TYR A 255 -4.30 -10.78 -0.16
N PRO A 256 -4.33 -12.02 0.33
CA PRO A 256 -3.34 -12.70 1.17
C PRO A 256 -2.22 -13.42 0.43
N GLN A 257 -1.98 -13.17 -0.84
CA GLN A 257 -0.90 -13.75 -1.66
C GLN A 257 -1.00 -15.27 -1.85
N ASN A 258 -2.19 -15.82 -1.73
CA ASN A 258 -2.43 -17.25 -1.81
C ASN A 258 -2.69 -17.77 -3.22
N LEU A 259 -2.66 -16.88 -4.23
CA LEU A 259 -2.82 -17.15 -5.68
C LEU A 259 -4.19 -17.69 -6.12
N TYR A 260 -5.08 -18.10 -5.21
CA TYR A 260 -6.39 -18.62 -5.59
C TYR A 260 -7.56 -17.66 -5.37
N THR A 261 -7.37 -16.56 -4.65
CA THR A 261 -8.40 -15.52 -4.53
C THR A 261 -8.60 -14.78 -5.84
N LYS A 262 -7.57 -14.71 -6.71
CA LYS A 262 -7.55 -13.97 -7.99
C LYS A 262 -7.95 -12.50 -7.83
N TRP A 263 -7.80 -11.96 -6.62
CA TRP A 263 -8.09 -10.56 -6.36
C TRP A 263 -7.04 -9.66 -7.01
N THR A 264 -7.52 -8.58 -7.57
CA THR A 264 -6.69 -7.54 -8.17
C THR A 264 -6.80 -6.25 -7.35
N ARG A 265 -6.03 -5.27 -7.71
CA ARG A 265 -6.06 -3.95 -7.06
C ARG A 265 -7.44 -3.29 -7.16
N ASP A 266 -8.12 -3.46 -8.29
CA ASP A 266 -9.35 -2.77 -8.63
C ASP A 266 -10.59 -3.66 -8.48
N ASN A 267 -10.39 -5.00 -8.33
CA ASN A 267 -11.44 -5.99 -8.06
C ASN A 267 -11.00 -6.92 -6.91
N TYR A 268 -11.43 -6.60 -5.70
CA TYR A 268 -10.93 -7.20 -4.46
C TYR A 268 -12.06 -7.65 -3.53
N GLY A 269 -11.89 -8.75 -2.81
CA GLY A 269 -12.86 -9.26 -1.84
C GLY A 269 -13.96 -10.10 -2.48
N PRO A 270 -15.08 -10.36 -1.74
CA PRO A 270 -15.36 -9.78 -0.42
C PRO A 270 -14.45 -10.28 0.69
N VAL A 271 -14.14 -9.42 1.64
CA VAL A 271 -13.36 -9.73 2.85
C VAL A 271 -14.05 -9.16 4.08
N TRP A 272 -14.30 -10.01 5.09
CA TRP A 272 -14.83 -9.55 6.36
C TRP A 272 -13.69 -9.04 7.24
N ILE A 273 -13.89 -7.89 7.87
CA ILE A 273 -12.89 -7.22 8.72
C ILE A 273 -13.11 -7.68 10.16
N PRO A 274 -12.11 -8.31 10.80
CA PRO A 274 -12.30 -8.86 12.13
C PRO A 274 -12.68 -7.82 13.18
N GLU A 275 -13.62 -8.20 14.03
CA GLU A 275 -14.08 -7.42 15.18
C GLU A 275 -13.75 -8.16 16.47
N LYS A 276 -13.34 -7.42 17.49
CA LYS A 276 -13.03 -7.94 18.81
C LYS A 276 -14.23 -8.67 19.43
N GLY A 277 -13.99 -9.91 19.86
CA GLY A 277 -15.01 -10.78 20.43
C GLY A 277 -15.84 -11.57 19.42
N ALA A 278 -15.73 -11.25 18.13
CA ALA A 278 -16.39 -12.01 17.08
C ALA A 278 -15.66 -13.35 16.82
N THR A 279 -16.44 -14.40 16.56
CA THR A 279 -15.93 -15.74 16.28
C THR A 279 -16.22 -16.10 14.83
N ILE A 280 -15.22 -16.62 14.13
CA ILE A 280 -15.38 -17.14 12.77
C ILE A 280 -15.08 -18.64 12.72
N THR A 281 -15.69 -19.32 11.75
CA THR A 281 -15.28 -20.68 11.37
C THR A 281 -14.11 -20.61 10.41
N LEU A 282 -13.01 -21.27 10.75
CA LEU A 282 -11.81 -21.36 9.93
C LEU A 282 -11.90 -22.54 8.97
N ASN A 283 -11.49 -22.30 7.75
CA ASN A 283 -11.36 -23.34 6.73
C ASN A 283 -10.16 -23.03 5.82
N LYS A 284 -9.86 -23.91 4.87
CA LYS A 284 -8.72 -23.75 3.95
C LYS A 284 -8.82 -22.50 3.06
N ASP A 285 -10.03 -21.99 2.84
CA ASP A 285 -10.28 -20.85 1.96
C ASP A 285 -10.03 -19.52 2.66
N ASN A 286 -10.46 -19.39 3.91
CA ASN A 286 -10.34 -18.15 4.67
C ASN A 286 -9.11 -18.11 5.59
N LEU A 287 -8.49 -19.24 5.86
CA LEU A 287 -7.30 -19.30 6.73
C LEU A 287 -6.18 -18.34 6.28
N PRO A 288 -5.80 -18.27 5.00
CA PRO A 288 -4.74 -17.35 4.57
C PRO A 288 -5.11 -15.86 4.78
N ILE A 289 -6.41 -15.53 4.78
CA ILE A 289 -6.88 -14.17 5.02
C ILE A 289 -6.68 -13.77 6.48
N TYR A 290 -6.88 -14.71 7.42
CA TYR A 290 -6.88 -14.41 8.87
C TYR A 290 -5.65 -14.92 9.62
N GLU A 291 -4.81 -15.73 8.99
CA GLU A 291 -3.61 -16.31 9.61
C GLU A 291 -2.70 -15.25 10.24
N ARG A 292 -2.47 -14.14 9.53
CA ARG A 292 -1.63 -13.06 10.05
C ARG A 292 -2.24 -12.37 11.28
N CYS A 293 -3.56 -12.21 11.31
CA CYS A 293 -4.26 -11.69 12.49
C CYS A 293 -4.05 -12.62 13.69
N ILE A 294 -4.22 -13.92 13.47
CA ILE A 294 -4.12 -14.94 14.53
C ILE A 294 -2.71 -15.08 15.05
N VAL A 295 -1.72 -15.15 14.16
CA VAL A 295 -0.34 -15.46 14.52
C VAL A 295 0.45 -14.20 14.86
N ALA A 296 0.56 -13.25 13.92
CA ALA A 296 1.47 -12.13 14.05
C ALA A 296 0.94 -11.04 14.98
N TYR A 297 -0.36 -10.78 14.97
CA TYR A 297 -0.95 -9.69 15.75
C TYR A 297 -1.47 -10.15 17.11
N GLU A 298 -2.03 -11.36 17.20
CA GLU A 298 -2.59 -11.87 18.46
C GLU A 298 -1.69 -12.92 19.15
N GLY A 299 -0.50 -13.18 18.59
CA GLY A 299 0.57 -13.93 19.23
C GLY A 299 0.30 -15.42 19.43
N ASN A 300 -0.56 -16.01 18.59
CA ASN A 300 -0.84 -17.44 18.66
C ASN A 300 0.09 -18.25 17.75
N THR A 301 0.21 -19.54 18.02
CA THR A 301 0.78 -20.51 17.07
C THR A 301 -0.34 -21.10 16.23
N LEU A 302 -0.10 -21.32 14.94
CA LEU A 302 -1.05 -21.94 14.03
C LEU A 302 -0.34 -23.01 13.21
N GLU A 303 -0.93 -24.20 13.19
CA GLU A 303 -0.46 -25.33 12.39
C GLU A 303 -1.63 -25.93 11.60
N GLN A 304 -1.41 -26.15 10.32
CA GLN A 304 -2.35 -26.89 9.48
C GLN A 304 -1.86 -28.33 9.34
N LYS A 305 -2.66 -29.30 9.81
CA LYS A 305 -2.36 -30.73 9.71
C LYS A 305 -3.36 -31.41 8.77
N PRO A 306 -3.10 -32.62 8.31
CA PRO A 306 -4.04 -33.35 7.44
C PRO A 306 -5.44 -33.53 8.03
N ASP A 307 -5.53 -33.58 9.35
CA ASP A 307 -6.76 -33.82 10.11
C ASP A 307 -7.43 -32.51 10.61
N GLY A 308 -6.85 -31.34 10.38
CA GLY A 308 -7.46 -30.04 10.76
C GLY A 308 -6.48 -28.92 11.11
N ILE A 309 -7.04 -27.84 11.59
CA ILE A 309 -6.31 -26.64 12.03
C ILE A 309 -6.06 -26.76 13.54
N TYR A 310 -4.85 -26.36 13.96
CA TYR A 310 -4.43 -26.35 15.35
C TYR A 310 -3.98 -24.94 15.72
N ILE A 311 -4.56 -24.38 16.78
CA ILE A 311 -4.15 -23.09 17.35
C ILE A 311 -3.67 -23.34 18.78
N ASN A 312 -2.44 -22.90 19.10
CA ASN A 312 -1.78 -23.16 20.38
C ASN A 312 -1.77 -24.65 20.78
N GLY A 313 -1.60 -25.52 19.77
CA GLY A 313 -1.56 -26.97 19.97
C GLY A 313 -2.95 -27.63 20.13
N GLN A 314 -4.04 -26.88 20.15
CA GLN A 314 -5.39 -27.40 20.26
C GLN A 314 -6.07 -27.41 18.89
N LYS A 315 -6.68 -28.56 18.53
CA LYS A 315 -7.47 -28.69 17.32
C LYS A 315 -8.73 -27.85 17.43
N THR A 316 -8.97 -26.98 16.45
CA THR A 316 -10.14 -26.10 16.40
C THR A 316 -10.51 -25.79 14.96
N ASP A 317 -11.78 -25.56 14.71
CA ASP A 317 -12.32 -25.05 13.46
C ASP A 317 -12.85 -23.62 13.61
N THR A 318 -12.67 -22.98 14.79
CA THR A 318 -13.15 -21.64 15.07
C THR A 318 -12.05 -20.80 15.70
N TYR A 319 -12.17 -19.47 15.54
CA TYR A 319 -11.30 -18.51 16.18
C TYR A 319 -12.08 -17.26 16.62
N THR A 320 -11.84 -16.81 17.86
CA THR A 320 -12.41 -15.57 18.41
C THR A 320 -11.33 -14.51 18.46
N PHE A 321 -11.54 -13.41 17.75
CA PHE A 321 -10.58 -12.29 17.68
C PHE A 321 -10.50 -11.53 18.99
N LYS A 322 -9.28 -11.11 19.36
CA LYS A 322 -8.98 -10.36 20.59
C LYS A 322 -8.86 -8.86 20.35
N LEU A 323 -8.68 -8.44 19.08
CA LEU A 323 -8.47 -7.07 18.64
C LEU A 323 -9.54 -6.67 17.62
N ASP A 324 -9.82 -5.36 17.54
CA ASP A 324 -10.48 -4.73 16.42
C ASP A 324 -9.50 -4.52 15.26
N TYR A 325 -9.97 -4.68 14.03
CA TYR A 325 -9.17 -4.51 12.83
C TYR A 325 -9.80 -3.48 11.90
N TYR A 326 -8.96 -2.84 11.10
CA TYR A 326 -9.36 -1.81 10.16
C TYR A 326 -8.80 -2.11 8.77
N TRP A 327 -9.48 -1.58 7.74
CA TRP A 327 -8.98 -1.63 6.37
C TRP A 327 -8.63 -0.23 5.90
N MET A 328 -7.37 -0.03 5.55
CA MET A 328 -6.78 1.26 5.23
C MET A 328 -6.41 1.33 3.77
N MET A 329 -6.84 2.39 3.06
CA MET A 329 -6.48 2.63 1.66
C MET A 329 -5.97 4.05 1.47
N GLY A 330 -5.00 4.21 0.55
CA GLY A 330 -4.54 5.53 0.13
C GLY A 330 -5.48 6.16 -0.90
N ASP A 331 -5.59 7.49 -0.89
CA ASP A 331 -6.43 8.21 -1.85
C ASP A 331 -5.84 8.15 -3.27
N ASN A 332 -4.50 8.09 -3.43
CA ASN A 332 -3.87 7.71 -4.69
C ASN A 332 -3.91 6.18 -4.83
N ARG A 333 -5.04 5.65 -5.30
CA ARG A 333 -5.40 4.23 -5.29
C ARG A 333 -4.40 3.33 -6.00
N HIS A 334 -3.80 3.79 -7.08
CA HIS A 334 -2.87 2.99 -7.87
C HIS A 334 -1.40 3.13 -7.42
N ASN A 335 -1.06 4.20 -6.69
CA ASN A 335 0.28 4.45 -6.15
C ASN A 335 0.31 4.37 -4.62
N SER A 336 -0.50 3.49 -4.04
CA SER A 336 -0.57 3.32 -2.58
C SER A 336 -0.24 1.89 -2.18
N LEU A 337 0.80 1.73 -1.39
CA LEU A 337 1.02 0.50 -0.61
C LEU A 337 0.08 0.56 0.60
N ASP A 338 -1.00 -0.24 0.59
CA ASP A 338 -2.08 -0.20 1.57
C ASP A 338 -2.65 -1.60 1.88
N SER A 339 -3.78 -1.69 2.57
CA SER A 339 -4.36 -2.95 3.04
C SER A 339 -4.59 -3.98 1.94
N ARG A 340 -4.74 -3.57 0.70
CA ARG A 340 -4.84 -4.50 -0.45
C ARG A 340 -3.58 -5.33 -0.64
N TYR A 341 -2.43 -4.85 -0.16
CA TYR A 341 -1.12 -5.50 -0.29
C TYR A 341 -0.66 -6.21 0.97
N TRP A 342 -0.96 -5.68 2.17
CA TRP A 342 -0.47 -6.22 3.44
C TRP A 342 -1.58 -6.61 4.44
N GLY A 343 -2.86 -6.39 4.10
CA GLY A 343 -3.99 -6.86 4.89
C GLY A 343 -4.47 -5.86 5.96
N PHE A 344 -4.91 -6.40 7.09
CA PHE A 344 -5.57 -5.66 8.16
C PHE A 344 -4.60 -4.83 9.02
N VAL A 345 -5.11 -3.71 9.57
CA VAL A 345 -4.44 -2.92 10.61
C VAL A 345 -5.12 -3.20 11.94
N PRO A 346 -4.44 -3.84 12.92
CA PRO A 346 -5.02 -4.06 14.23
C PRO A 346 -5.09 -2.76 15.05
N GLU A 347 -6.03 -2.68 15.98
CA GLU A 347 -6.28 -1.50 16.80
C GLU A 347 -5.07 -1.00 17.58
N ASP A 348 -4.19 -1.90 17.98
CA ASP A 348 -2.97 -1.58 18.73
C ASP A 348 -1.87 -0.95 17.88
N HIS A 349 -2.01 -0.93 16.55
CA HIS A 349 -1.13 -0.21 15.62
C HIS A 349 -1.62 1.21 15.33
N VAL A 350 -2.86 1.54 15.65
CA VAL A 350 -3.40 2.89 15.43
C VAL A 350 -2.74 3.88 16.37
N VAL A 351 -2.09 4.90 15.82
CA VAL A 351 -1.47 6.01 16.59
C VAL A 351 -2.51 7.11 16.86
N GLY A 352 -3.30 7.50 15.84
CA GLY A 352 -4.32 8.52 15.98
C GLY A 352 -4.76 9.13 14.67
N LYS A 353 -5.51 10.25 14.78
CA LYS A 353 -5.98 11.02 13.62
C LYS A 353 -5.20 12.33 13.54
N PRO A 354 -4.66 12.70 12.37
CA PRO A 354 -4.11 14.04 12.18
C PRO A 354 -5.25 15.06 12.28
N ILE A 355 -5.03 16.13 13.03
CA ILE A 355 -6.07 17.15 13.27
C ILE A 355 -5.85 18.36 12.37
N VAL A 356 -4.59 18.78 12.19
CA VAL A 356 -4.26 20.01 11.47
C VAL A 356 -2.98 19.83 10.65
N VAL A 357 -2.97 20.41 9.47
CA VAL A 357 -1.74 20.57 8.66
C VAL A 357 -1.05 21.84 9.13
N TRP A 358 0.03 21.71 9.91
CA TRP A 358 0.73 22.88 10.44
C TRP A 358 1.79 23.44 9.49
N LEU A 359 2.36 22.63 8.58
CA LEU A 359 3.29 23.03 7.53
C LEU A 359 3.04 22.20 6.26
N SER A 360 3.04 22.86 5.12
CA SER A 360 2.97 22.22 3.80
C SER A 360 4.01 22.82 2.88
N LEU A 361 4.92 21.98 2.40
CA LEU A 361 5.98 22.37 1.47
C LEU A 361 5.73 21.77 0.09
N ASP A 362 5.99 22.56 -0.94
CA ASP A 362 6.04 22.08 -2.32
C ASP A 362 7.45 21.57 -2.61
N LYS A 363 7.56 20.29 -3.01
CA LYS A 363 8.87 19.67 -3.27
C LYS A 363 9.51 20.20 -4.56
N ASP A 364 8.68 20.63 -5.50
CA ASP A 364 9.10 21.06 -6.84
C ASP A 364 9.47 22.55 -6.91
N ARG A 365 9.30 23.29 -5.79
CA ARG A 365 9.56 24.73 -5.73
C ARG A 365 10.72 25.10 -4.80
N GLY A 366 11.46 26.13 -5.20
CA GLY A 366 12.50 26.74 -4.37
C GLY A 366 11.94 27.60 -3.23
N TRP A 367 12.77 27.90 -2.22
CA TRP A 367 12.37 28.71 -1.06
C TRP A 367 11.79 30.07 -1.43
N PHE A 368 12.27 30.68 -2.52
CA PHE A 368 11.83 31.99 -3.02
C PHE A 368 10.79 31.92 -4.13
N ASP A 369 10.42 30.69 -4.55
CA ASP A 369 9.47 30.41 -5.63
C ASP A 369 8.22 29.68 -5.14
N GLY A 370 7.76 29.97 -3.93
CA GLY A 370 6.51 29.42 -3.41
C GLY A 370 6.61 28.02 -2.81
N LYS A 371 7.79 27.64 -2.26
CA LYS A 371 7.98 26.36 -1.56
C LYS A 371 6.99 26.16 -0.43
N ILE A 372 6.60 27.21 0.28
CA ILE A 372 5.62 27.14 1.37
C ILE A 372 4.22 27.29 0.78
N ARG A 373 3.41 26.28 0.92
CA ARG A 373 1.99 26.30 0.50
C ARG A 373 1.13 26.91 1.59
N TRP A 374 1.14 28.24 1.67
CA TRP A 374 0.43 29.01 2.69
C TRP A 374 -1.06 28.70 2.79
N ASN A 375 -1.71 28.37 1.67
CA ASN A 375 -3.12 28.00 1.61
C ASN A 375 -3.45 26.66 2.26
N ARG A 376 -2.44 25.86 2.66
CA ARG A 376 -2.58 24.57 3.34
C ARG A 376 -2.18 24.61 4.80
N ILE A 377 -1.53 25.67 5.26
CA ILE A 377 -1.08 25.80 6.65
C ILE A 377 -2.29 26.05 7.56
N PHE A 378 -2.30 25.41 8.72
CA PHE A 378 -3.39 25.41 9.72
C PHE A 378 -4.75 24.96 9.17
N LYS A 379 -4.75 24.20 8.08
CA LYS A 379 -5.95 23.59 7.56
C LYS A 379 -6.31 22.33 8.38
N TRP A 380 -7.57 22.25 8.79
CA TRP A 380 -8.09 21.04 9.43
C TRP A 380 -8.04 19.87 8.44
N VAL A 381 -7.70 18.70 8.95
CA VAL A 381 -7.73 17.45 8.18
C VAL A 381 -9.12 16.82 8.35
N HIS A 382 -9.80 16.59 7.23
CA HIS A 382 -11.16 16.04 7.20
C HIS A 382 -11.17 14.69 6.47
#